data_6f446782ff29935b91f5c9a5c7b8f788
#
_entry.id   6f446782ff29935b91f5c9a5c7b8f788
#
_cell.length_a   1.000
_cell.length_b   1.000
_cell.length_c   1.000
_cell.angle_alpha   90.00
_cell.angle_beta   90.00
_cell.angle_gamma   90.00
#
_symmetry.space_group_name_H-M   'P 1'
#
loop_
_entity.id
_entity.type
_entity.pdbx_description
1 polymer ?
#
loop_
_entity_poly.entity_id
_entity_poly.type
_entity_poly.pdbx_seq_one_letter_code
_entity_poly.pdbx_strand_id
1 'polypeptide(L)'
;MPRAKGGPKTRRRHKKTLKMAKGYVGGRRKTYRQARETVERGLTYAYRDRKQKKRDFRSLWIIRINAAARKHGLSYSRLMAGLKAAAVEVDRKMLAALALDDPDAFGELAALAKRAAVGGAGTKSAAGASA
;
A
#
# COMPACT_ATOMS: atom_id res chain seq x y z
N MET A 1 59.10 -1.09 15.11
CA MET A 1 58.05 -1.87 14.38
C MET A 1 57.17 -0.93 13.57
N PRO A 2 56.99 -1.18 12.26
CA PRO A 2 56.09 -0.33 11.47
C PRO A 2 54.66 -0.52 11.90
N ARG A 3 53.92 0.60 12.14
CA ARG A 3 52.47 0.58 12.44
C ARG A 3 51.68 0.49 11.14
N ALA A 4 50.76 -0.47 11.07
CA ALA A 4 49.76 -0.49 10.01
C ALA A 4 48.82 0.72 10.17
N LYS A 5 48.76 1.61 9.18
CA LYS A 5 47.87 2.76 9.14
C LYS A 5 46.65 2.43 8.30
N GLY A 6 45.46 2.87 8.71
CA GLY A 6 44.20 2.56 8.03
C GLY A 6 44.06 3.08 6.59
N GLY A 7 44.86 4.04 6.19
CA GLY A 7 45.02 4.53 4.83
C GLY A 7 43.74 4.92 4.10
N PRO A 8 43.75 4.86 2.74
CA PRO A 8 42.60 5.29 1.91
C PRO A 8 41.34 4.45 2.10
N LYS A 9 41.44 3.18 2.52
CA LYS A 9 40.28 2.27 2.71
C LYS A 9 39.30 2.80 3.76
N THR A 10 39.83 3.21 4.92
CA THR A 10 39.02 3.77 6.02
C THR A 10 38.36 5.07 5.59
N ARG A 11 39.07 5.97 4.90
CA ARG A 11 38.54 7.23 4.40
C ARG A 11 37.42 7.01 3.36
N ARG A 12 37.57 6.04 2.46
CA ARG A 12 36.51 5.67 1.49
C ARG A 12 35.26 5.18 2.19
N ARG A 13 35.39 4.31 3.19
CA ARG A 13 34.27 3.82 3.99
C ARG A 13 33.54 4.95 4.71
N HIS A 14 34.26 5.85 5.37
CA HIS A 14 33.69 7.02 6.03
C HIS A 14 32.98 7.94 5.04
N LYS A 15 33.58 8.25 3.89
CA LYS A 15 32.95 9.08 2.85
C LYS A 15 31.66 8.47 2.31
N LYS A 16 31.56 7.13 2.16
CA LYS A 16 30.33 6.46 1.73
C LYS A 16 29.18 6.74 2.71
N THR A 17 29.40 6.56 4.01
CA THR A 17 28.39 6.84 5.04
C THR A 17 28.01 8.33 5.08
N LEU A 18 29.01 9.24 5.06
CA LEU A 18 28.74 10.67 5.05
C LEU A 18 27.99 11.15 3.79
N LYS A 19 28.18 10.47 2.65
CA LYS A 19 27.40 10.73 1.43
C LYS A 19 25.91 10.40 1.62
N MET A 20 25.60 9.31 2.33
CA MET A 20 24.22 8.95 2.68
C MET A 20 23.62 9.89 3.71
N ALA A 21 24.42 10.48 4.57
CA ALA A 21 23.99 11.43 5.60
C ALA A 21 23.82 12.87 5.09
N LYS A 22 24.00 13.14 3.81
CA LYS A 22 23.75 14.47 3.22
C LYS A 22 22.31 14.91 3.49
N GLY A 23 22.16 16.19 3.89
CA GLY A 23 20.85 16.76 4.22
C GLY A 23 20.42 16.58 5.69
N TYR A 24 21.13 15.77 6.47
CA TYR A 24 20.82 15.63 7.90
C TYR A 24 21.23 16.88 8.69
N VAL A 25 20.51 17.17 9.77
CA VAL A 25 20.71 18.36 10.58
C VAL A 25 21.93 18.23 11.51
N GLY A 26 22.70 19.29 11.64
CA GLY A 26 23.79 19.41 12.60
C GLY A 26 24.97 18.44 12.36
N GLY A 27 25.50 17.92 13.45
CA GLY A 27 26.62 16.96 13.44
C GLY A 27 26.33 15.62 12.76
N ARG A 28 25.06 15.25 12.63
CA ARG A 28 24.62 14.01 11.99
C ARG A 28 25.01 13.89 10.51
N ARG A 29 25.30 15.01 9.84
CA ARG A 29 25.79 15.03 8.45
C ARG A 29 27.31 15.10 8.32
N LYS A 30 28.01 15.59 9.36
CA LYS A 30 29.46 15.91 9.30
C LYS A 30 30.29 14.96 10.11
N THR A 31 29.87 14.63 11.33
CA THR A 31 30.59 13.75 12.25
C THR A 31 30.30 12.29 11.95
N TYR A 32 31.33 11.52 11.55
CA TYR A 32 31.16 10.15 11.08
C TYR A 32 30.40 9.24 12.05
N ARG A 33 30.72 9.29 13.35
CA ARG A 33 30.09 8.43 14.36
C ARG A 33 28.59 8.66 14.43
N GLN A 34 28.17 9.90 14.55
CA GLN A 34 26.74 10.28 14.60
C GLN A 34 26.03 10.05 13.25
N ALA A 35 26.72 10.33 12.15
CA ALA A 35 26.21 10.08 10.81
C ALA A 35 25.93 8.58 10.59
N ARG A 36 26.87 7.71 10.99
CA ARG A 36 26.74 6.27 10.86
C ARG A 36 25.51 5.75 11.60
N GLU A 37 25.40 6.04 12.89
CA GLU A 37 24.26 5.59 13.71
C GLU A 37 22.92 6.06 13.14
N THR A 38 22.85 7.32 12.69
CA THR A 38 21.63 7.88 12.12
C THR A 38 21.28 7.24 10.77
N VAL A 39 22.27 7.01 9.90
CA VAL A 39 22.06 6.33 8.61
C VAL A 39 21.63 4.89 8.80
N GLU A 40 22.30 4.12 9.67
CA GLU A 40 21.94 2.73 9.94
C GLU A 40 20.50 2.62 10.45
N ARG A 41 20.11 3.47 11.40
CA ARG A 41 18.72 3.54 11.89
C ARG A 41 17.74 3.96 10.79
N GLY A 42 18.11 4.96 9.98
CA GLY A 42 17.30 5.41 8.84
C GLY A 42 17.05 4.29 7.82
N LEU A 43 18.06 3.47 7.52
CA LEU A 43 17.92 2.32 6.62
C LEU A 43 16.99 1.23 7.18
N THR A 44 17.05 1.00 8.49
CA THR A 44 16.15 0.06 9.18
C THR A 44 14.70 0.55 9.09
N TYR A 45 14.45 1.84 9.34
CA TYR A 45 13.13 2.43 9.16
C TYR A 45 12.67 2.38 7.70
N ALA A 46 13.53 2.70 6.75
CA ALA A 46 13.21 2.63 5.33
C ALA A 46 12.77 1.21 4.91
N TYR A 47 13.40 0.17 5.43
CA TYR A 47 12.98 -1.21 5.19
C TYR A 47 11.59 -1.51 5.75
N ARG A 48 11.34 -1.15 7.01
CA ARG A 48 10.05 -1.32 7.67
C ARG A 48 8.95 -0.55 6.93
N ASP A 49 9.20 0.71 6.62
CA ASP A 49 8.19 1.63 6.12
C ASP A 49 7.84 1.38 4.65
N ARG A 50 8.73 0.74 3.86
CA ARG A 50 8.35 0.21 2.55
C ARG A 50 7.26 -0.86 2.64
N LYS A 51 7.23 -1.66 3.69
CA LYS A 51 6.14 -2.63 3.96
C LYS A 51 4.89 -1.92 4.50
N GLN A 52 5.09 -0.97 5.40
CA GLN A 52 3.99 -0.17 5.96
C GLN A 52 3.26 0.62 4.87
N LYS A 53 3.98 1.29 3.98
CA LYS A 53 3.42 2.04 2.87
C LYS A 53 2.38 1.25 2.06
N LYS A 54 2.64 -0.04 1.80
CA LYS A 54 1.68 -0.90 1.07
C LYS A 54 0.37 -1.09 1.85
N ARG A 55 0.45 -1.23 3.16
CA ARG A 55 -0.72 -1.38 4.04
C ARG A 55 -1.51 -0.08 4.11
N ASP A 56 -0.83 1.05 4.26
CA ASP A 56 -1.44 2.38 4.39
C ASP A 56 -2.19 2.75 3.10
N PHE A 57 -1.57 2.55 1.92
CA PHE A 57 -2.25 2.78 0.65
C PHE A 57 -3.45 1.86 0.46
N ARG A 58 -3.35 0.58 0.83
CA ARG A 58 -4.50 -0.32 0.73
C ARG A 58 -5.64 0.14 1.64
N SER A 59 -5.35 0.58 2.85
CA SER A 59 -6.37 1.14 3.76
C SER A 59 -7.03 2.38 3.18
N LEU A 60 -6.23 3.29 2.60
CA LEU A 60 -6.72 4.50 1.94
C LEU A 60 -7.65 4.17 0.76
N TRP A 61 -7.28 3.22 -0.09
CA TRP A 61 -8.14 2.78 -1.21
C TRP A 61 -9.47 2.20 -0.71
N ILE A 62 -9.44 1.39 0.33
CA ILE A 62 -10.66 0.82 0.94
C ILE A 62 -11.58 1.92 1.45
N ILE A 63 -11.04 2.95 2.11
CA ILE A 63 -11.82 4.10 2.60
C ILE A 63 -12.50 4.83 1.44
N ARG A 64 -11.75 5.12 0.36
CA ARG A 64 -12.27 5.82 -0.83
C ARG A 64 -13.36 5.01 -1.52
N ILE A 65 -13.13 3.74 -1.77
CA ILE A 65 -14.13 2.84 -2.38
C ILE A 65 -15.38 2.74 -1.50
N ASN A 66 -15.24 2.62 -0.19
CA ASN A 66 -16.37 2.53 0.73
C ASN A 66 -17.21 3.81 0.75
N ALA A 67 -16.55 4.98 0.72
CA ALA A 67 -17.24 6.27 0.63
C ALA A 67 -18.07 6.38 -0.66
N ALA A 68 -17.49 6.00 -1.80
CA ALA A 68 -18.18 5.97 -3.09
C ALA A 68 -19.30 4.92 -3.12
N ALA A 69 -19.06 3.71 -2.63
CA ALA A 69 -20.07 2.65 -2.58
C ALA A 69 -21.31 3.04 -1.75
N ARG A 70 -21.11 3.76 -0.65
CA ARG A 70 -22.20 4.27 0.20
C ARG A 70 -23.10 5.25 -0.53
N LYS A 71 -22.58 6.09 -1.44
CA LYS A 71 -23.39 6.97 -2.28
C LYS A 71 -24.37 6.17 -3.15
N HIS A 72 -23.98 4.96 -3.55
CA HIS A 72 -24.84 4.04 -4.31
C HIS A 72 -25.60 3.04 -3.42
N GLY A 73 -25.65 3.23 -2.11
CA GLY A 73 -26.38 2.37 -1.17
C GLY A 73 -25.77 0.99 -0.94
N LEU A 74 -24.47 0.83 -1.21
CA LEU A 74 -23.73 -0.41 -0.98
C LEU A 74 -22.71 -0.25 0.15
N SER A 75 -22.48 -1.32 0.92
CA SER A 75 -21.30 -1.42 1.76
C SER A 75 -20.11 -1.92 0.93
N TYR A 76 -18.88 -1.63 1.39
CA TYR A 76 -17.66 -2.10 0.76
C TYR A 76 -17.67 -3.63 0.52
N SER A 77 -18.08 -4.41 1.52
CA SER A 77 -18.13 -5.88 1.43
C SER A 77 -19.12 -6.36 0.37
N ARG A 78 -20.31 -5.76 0.30
CA ARG A 78 -21.32 -6.08 -0.71
C ARG A 78 -20.87 -5.70 -2.12
N LEU A 79 -20.22 -4.54 -2.28
CA LEU A 79 -19.64 -4.13 -3.56
C LEU A 79 -18.60 -5.13 -4.03
N MET A 80 -17.63 -5.48 -3.17
CA MET A 80 -16.58 -6.42 -3.54
C MET A 80 -17.08 -7.85 -3.82
N ALA A 81 -18.08 -8.30 -3.07
CA ALA A 81 -18.73 -9.59 -3.31
C ALA A 81 -19.47 -9.59 -4.66
N GLY A 82 -20.20 -8.52 -4.97
CA GLY A 82 -20.92 -8.36 -6.23
C GLY A 82 -19.98 -8.28 -7.44
N LEU A 83 -18.90 -7.51 -7.37
CA LEU A 83 -17.90 -7.45 -8.44
C LEU A 83 -17.22 -8.82 -8.66
N LYS A 84 -16.94 -9.53 -7.59
CA LYS A 84 -16.40 -10.91 -7.70
C LYS A 84 -17.41 -11.86 -8.34
N ALA A 85 -18.69 -11.78 -8.00
CA ALA A 85 -19.75 -12.60 -8.61
C ALA A 85 -19.96 -12.26 -10.10
N ALA A 86 -19.74 -10.99 -10.47
CA ALA A 86 -19.79 -10.52 -11.84
C ALA A 86 -18.52 -10.81 -12.64
N ALA A 87 -17.54 -11.53 -12.06
CA ALA A 87 -16.23 -11.83 -12.65
C ALA A 87 -15.46 -10.58 -13.13
N VAL A 88 -15.63 -9.44 -12.45
CA VAL A 88 -14.91 -8.20 -12.75
C VAL A 88 -13.58 -8.18 -12.03
N GLU A 89 -12.49 -8.25 -12.77
CA GLU A 89 -11.12 -8.26 -12.26
C GLU A 89 -10.51 -6.84 -12.26
N VAL A 90 -10.95 -6.00 -11.32
CA VAL A 90 -10.38 -4.66 -11.12
C VAL A 90 -9.73 -4.57 -9.75
N ASP A 91 -8.50 -4.05 -9.71
CA ASP A 91 -7.79 -3.90 -8.45
C ASP A 91 -8.31 -2.72 -7.62
N ARG A 92 -7.99 -2.70 -6.33
CA ARG A 92 -8.45 -1.66 -5.41
C ARG A 92 -7.89 -0.28 -5.74
N LYS A 93 -6.69 -0.22 -6.32
CA LYS A 93 -6.06 1.04 -6.74
C LYS A 93 -6.88 1.68 -7.85
N MET A 94 -7.24 0.89 -8.87
CA MET A 94 -8.05 1.36 -10.00
C MET A 94 -9.45 1.75 -9.54
N LEU A 95 -10.13 0.93 -8.71
CA LEU A 95 -11.43 1.27 -8.15
C LEU A 95 -11.40 2.56 -7.33
N ALA A 96 -10.33 2.79 -6.57
CA ALA A 96 -10.18 4.02 -5.78
C ALA A 96 -9.88 5.24 -6.65
N ALA A 97 -9.20 5.08 -7.78
CA ALA A 97 -9.00 6.13 -8.77
C ALA A 97 -10.33 6.47 -9.47
N LEU A 98 -11.05 5.49 -10.00
CA LEU A 98 -12.38 5.68 -10.60
C LEU A 98 -13.36 6.37 -9.65
N ALA A 99 -13.33 6.03 -8.37
CA ALA A 99 -14.20 6.64 -7.37
C ALA A 99 -13.98 8.15 -7.18
N LEU A 100 -12.81 8.69 -7.60
CA LEU A 100 -12.47 10.11 -7.52
C LEU A 100 -12.54 10.79 -8.88
N ASP A 101 -12.03 10.16 -9.92
CA ASP A 101 -11.80 10.76 -11.23
C ASP A 101 -13.04 10.62 -12.12
N ASP A 102 -13.76 9.50 -12.00
CA ASP A 102 -14.96 9.19 -12.79
C ASP A 102 -16.04 8.50 -11.93
N PRO A 103 -16.85 9.30 -11.21
CA PRO A 103 -17.93 8.78 -10.36
C PRO A 103 -19.02 8.04 -11.13
N ASP A 104 -19.25 8.41 -12.40
CA ASP A 104 -20.29 7.81 -13.24
C ASP A 104 -19.90 6.39 -13.64
N ALA A 105 -18.66 6.17 -14.11
CA ALA A 105 -18.13 4.84 -14.37
C ALA A 105 -18.12 3.96 -13.11
N PHE A 106 -17.82 4.54 -11.95
CA PHE A 106 -17.93 3.83 -10.67
C PHE A 106 -19.38 3.45 -10.37
N GLY A 107 -20.35 4.31 -10.70
CA GLY A 107 -21.79 4.05 -10.59
C GLY A 107 -22.23 2.83 -11.41
N GLU A 108 -21.74 2.69 -12.63
CA GLU A 108 -22.00 1.52 -13.48
C GLU A 108 -21.50 0.22 -12.85
N LEU A 109 -20.26 0.24 -12.32
CA LEU A 109 -19.71 -0.90 -11.59
C LEU A 109 -20.51 -1.24 -10.33
N ALA A 110 -20.99 -0.24 -9.61
CA ALA A 110 -21.86 -0.45 -8.45
C ALA A 110 -23.23 -1.04 -8.83
N ALA A 111 -23.80 -0.62 -9.94
CA ALA A 111 -25.05 -1.18 -10.48
C ALA A 111 -24.86 -2.64 -10.91
N LEU A 112 -23.75 -2.96 -11.58
CA LEU A 112 -23.39 -4.30 -11.98
C LEU A 112 -23.21 -5.22 -10.76
N ALA A 113 -22.52 -4.74 -9.73
CA ALA A 113 -22.35 -5.46 -8.47
C ALA A 113 -23.67 -5.75 -7.75
N LYS A 114 -24.63 -4.81 -7.78
CA LYS A 114 -25.98 -5.01 -7.23
C LYS A 114 -26.71 -6.14 -7.96
N ARG A 115 -26.70 -6.13 -9.29
CA ARG A 115 -27.37 -7.16 -10.12
C ARG A 115 -26.79 -8.55 -9.85
N ALA A 116 -25.46 -8.67 -9.80
CA ALA A 116 -24.79 -9.96 -9.54
C ALA A 116 -25.06 -10.47 -8.12
N ALA A 117 -25.15 -9.59 -7.12
CA ALA A 117 -25.46 -9.96 -5.75
C ALA A 117 -26.89 -10.51 -5.59
N VAL A 118 -27.86 -10.00 -6.36
CA VAL A 118 -29.26 -10.48 -6.38
C VAL A 118 -29.38 -11.82 -7.10
N GLY A 119 -28.68 -12.02 -8.22
CA GLY A 119 -28.67 -13.28 -8.97
C GLY A 119 -28.01 -14.46 -8.23
N GLY A 120 -27.02 -14.19 -7.36
CA GLY A 120 -26.32 -15.22 -6.57
C GLY A 120 -27.10 -15.74 -5.35
N ALA A 121 -28.15 -15.05 -4.91
CA ALA A 121 -28.99 -15.49 -3.80
C ALA A 121 -30.02 -16.57 -4.21
N GLY A 122 -30.32 -16.69 -5.52
CA GLY A 122 -31.33 -17.61 -6.03
C GLY A 122 -30.85 -19.07 -6.22
N THR A 123 -29.55 -19.33 -6.26
CA THR A 123 -29.03 -20.67 -6.61
C THR A 123 -28.63 -21.54 -5.43
N LYS A 124 -28.74 -21.08 -4.19
CA LYS A 124 -28.39 -21.86 -2.99
C LYS A 124 -29.57 -22.53 -2.29
N SER A 125 -30.81 -22.37 -2.80
CA SER A 125 -32.02 -22.93 -2.14
C SER A 125 -32.57 -24.22 -2.76
N ALA A 126 -31.91 -24.83 -3.76
CA ALA A 126 -32.47 -25.99 -4.46
C ALA A 126 -31.66 -27.29 -4.36
N ALA A 127 -30.75 -27.42 -3.39
CA ALA A 127 -29.98 -28.65 -3.21
C ALA A 127 -30.02 -29.13 -1.74
N GLY A 128 -31.21 -29.43 -1.24
CA GLY A 128 -31.38 -29.89 0.16
C GLY A 128 -32.75 -30.42 0.51
N ALA A 129 -33.43 -31.11 -0.45
CA ALA A 129 -34.65 -31.83 -0.12
C ALA A 129 -34.81 -33.01 -1.08
N SER A 130 -34.07 -34.08 -0.83
CA SER A 130 -34.49 -35.46 -1.15
C SER A 130 -33.44 -36.46 -0.66
N ALA A 131 -33.60 -37.08 0.43
CA ALA A 131 -33.51 -38.51 0.75
C ALA A 131 -33.48 -38.73 2.25
#